data_f57975d5d825d2156c65eaf181eaa0a3
#
_entry.id   f57975d5d825d2156c65eaf181eaa0a3
#
_cell.length_a   1.000
_cell.length_b   1.000
_cell.length_c   1.000
_cell.angle_alpha   90.00
_cell.angle_beta   90.00
_cell.angle_gamma   90.00
#
_symmetry.space_group_name_H-M   'P 1'
#
loop_
_entity.id
_entity.type
_entity.pdbx_description
1 polymer ?
#
loop_
_entity_poly.entity_id
_entity_poly.type
_entity_poly.pdbx_seq_one_letter_code
_entity_poly.pdbx_strand_id
1 'polypeptide(L)'
;MQSIFIGLIVLLIFAVSSSSCRKSGCTDPMSLSFDRDAKIDDGSCTYPFPIKKALFFKSTGTWCSYCGEWGTWYADSIKLTFPDAELVEIHVMDDFASVKGDELLSLLQDMNFGDEATPHFYVGDTSVSNSYGALALAIDNELYKSSLIAMALNYSIEGNIMNVSVQSELQNNFSGSNCKLAVYVLENQITAPQNTVEIVNGQPTSLVNSNYVHNAVLREVSNGAVFGDPIQFENGKSLVDLN
;
A
#
# COMPACT_ATOMS: atom_id res chain seq x y z
N MET A 1 -42.78 12.68 81.42
CA MET A 1 -41.91 13.45 80.50
C MET A 1 -41.48 12.53 79.40
N GLN A 2 -42.17 12.64 78.24
CA GLN A 2 -41.88 11.83 77.03
C GLN A 2 -41.04 12.64 76.12
N SER A 3 -39.83 12.17 75.81
CA SER A 3 -38.89 12.78 74.85
C SER A 3 -39.20 12.21 73.47
N ILE A 4 -39.61 13.06 72.53
CA ILE A 4 -39.84 12.73 71.14
C ILE A 4 -38.49 12.86 70.41
N PHE A 5 -37.91 11.75 69.90
CA PHE A 5 -36.76 11.79 68.97
C PHE A 5 -37.29 11.97 67.54
N ILE A 6 -36.98 13.10 66.95
CA ILE A 6 -37.24 13.35 65.52
C ILE A 6 -36.01 12.84 64.78
N GLY A 7 -36.15 11.71 64.12
CA GLY A 7 -35.14 11.16 63.19
C GLY A 7 -35.12 11.89 61.85
N LEU A 8 -34.04 12.61 61.61
CA LEU A 8 -33.81 13.29 60.32
C LEU A 8 -33.30 12.25 59.29
N ILE A 9 -34.16 11.84 58.40
CA ILE A 9 -33.76 10.97 57.27
C ILE A 9 -33.14 11.89 56.19
N VAL A 10 -31.80 11.86 56.05
CA VAL A 10 -31.08 12.49 54.98
C VAL A 10 -31.12 11.54 53.77
N LEU A 11 -31.96 11.88 52.80
CA LEU A 11 -32.01 11.15 51.50
C LEU A 11 -30.82 11.61 50.65
N LEU A 12 -29.74 10.83 50.60
CA LEU A 12 -28.63 11.05 49.69
C LEU A 12 -29.07 10.62 48.29
N ILE A 13 -29.41 11.57 47.44
CA ILE A 13 -29.63 11.34 46.01
C ILE A 13 -28.25 11.25 45.36
N PHE A 14 -27.79 10.02 45.08
CA PHE A 14 -26.65 9.77 44.20
C PHE A 14 -27.12 10.09 42.77
N ALA A 15 -26.78 11.27 42.27
CA ALA A 15 -26.84 11.57 40.86
C ALA A 15 -25.75 10.75 40.16
N VAL A 16 -26.12 9.58 39.62
CA VAL A 16 -25.29 8.83 38.71
C VAL A 16 -25.21 9.66 37.42
N SER A 17 -24.20 10.52 37.29
CA SER A 17 -23.82 11.12 36.02
C SER A 17 -23.34 10.02 35.11
N SER A 18 -24.25 9.44 34.31
CA SER A 18 -23.90 8.60 33.16
C SER A 18 -23.13 9.49 32.19
N SER A 19 -21.79 9.47 32.31
CA SER A 19 -20.93 9.98 31.27
C SER A 19 -21.19 9.10 30.03
N SER A 20 -22.09 9.52 29.18
CA SER A 20 -22.26 8.96 27.85
C SER A 20 -20.90 9.15 27.15
N CYS A 21 -20.08 8.09 27.10
CA CYS A 21 -18.86 8.07 26.31
C CYS A 21 -19.31 8.20 24.86
N ARG A 22 -19.29 9.40 24.33
CA ARG A 22 -19.60 9.64 22.91
C ARG A 22 -18.43 9.13 22.10
N LYS A 23 -18.67 8.17 21.22
CA LYS A 23 -17.67 7.64 20.29
C LYS A 23 -17.23 8.77 19.35
N SER A 24 -15.91 8.95 19.22
CA SER A 24 -15.30 9.83 18.23
C SER A 24 -14.99 9.03 16.96
N GLY A 25 -15.07 9.67 15.81
CA GLY A 25 -14.83 9.09 14.48
C GLY A 25 -15.37 10.00 13.40
N CYS A 26 -15.22 9.62 12.13
CA CYS A 26 -15.78 10.37 11.01
C CYS A 26 -17.33 10.35 11.05
N THR A 27 -17.97 11.51 11.08
CA THR A 27 -19.44 11.65 11.12
C THR A 27 -20.06 11.97 9.76
N ASP A 28 -19.25 12.14 8.69
CA ASP A 28 -19.74 12.45 7.35
C ASP A 28 -20.07 11.15 6.57
N PRO A 29 -21.38 10.92 6.23
CA PRO A 29 -21.77 9.74 5.46
C PRO A 29 -21.17 9.63 4.05
N MET A 30 -20.58 10.70 3.52
CA MET A 30 -19.92 10.72 2.21
C MET A 30 -18.45 10.30 2.29
N SER A 31 -17.90 10.16 3.48
CA SER A 31 -16.53 9.74 3.71
C SER A 31 -16.39 8.22 3.66
N LEU A 32 -15.27 7.74 3.11
CA LEU A 32 -14.91 6.32 3.10
C LEU A 32 -14.73 5.74 4.52
N SER A 33 -14.32 6.58 5.47
CA SER A 33 -14.13 6.21 6.88
C SER A 33 -15.34 6.55 7.78
N PHE A 34 -16.54 6.72 7.18
CA PHE A 34 -17.76 7.02 7.95
C PHE A 34 -18.03 5.99 9.04
N ASP A 35 -18.20 6.46 10.27
CA ASP A 35 -18.57 5.65 11.42
C ASP A 35 -19.96 6.05 11.90
N ARG A 36 -20.96 5.19 11.62
CA ARG A 36 -22.35 5.42 12.04
C ARG A 36 -22.52 5.65 13.54
N ASP A 37 -21.66 5.05 14.36
CA ASP A 37 -21.72 5.13 15.81
C ASP A 37 -21.03 6.37 16.37
N ALA A 38 -20.21 7.05 15.57
CA ALA A 38 -19.56 8.28 15.96
C ALA A 38 -20.59 9.39 16.20
N LYS A 39 -20.37 10.15 17.28
CA LYS A 39 -21.20 11.30 17.68
C LYS A 39 -20.38 12.59 17.77
N ILE A 40 -19.06 12.47 17.67
CA ILE A 40 -18.10 13.58 17.66
C ILE A 40 -17.18 13.36 16.49
N ASP A 41 -17.12 14.29 15.56
CA ASP A 41 -16.15 14.27 14.47
C ASP A 41 -14.76 14.52 15.05
N ASP A 42 -13.81 13.63 14.75
CA ASP A 42 -12.42 13.69 15.19
C ASP A 42 -11.44 14.04 14.05
N GLY A 43 -11.97 14.40 12.87
CA GLY A 43 -11.19 14.73 11.70
C GLY A 43 -10.64 13.50 10.94
N SER A 44 -11.09 12.28 11.28
CA SER A 44 -10.65 11.03 10.61
C SER A 44 -11.35 10.76 9.29
N CYS A 45 -12.15 11.70 8.77
CA CYS A 45 -12.82 11.55 7.49
C CYS A 45 -11.83 11.45 6.32
N THR A 46 -11.99 10.41 5.53
CA THR A 46 -11.13 10.11 4.37
C THR A 46 -11.90 10.31 3.07
N TYR A 47 -11.34 11.09 2.15
CA TYR A 47 -11.92 11.39 0.85
C TYR A 47 -10.94 11.12 -0.28
N PRO A 48 -11.41 10.80 -1.50
CA PRO A 48 -10.55 10.72 -2.68
C PRO A 48 -9.76 12.02 -2.91
N PHE A 49 -8.46 11.88 -3.12
CA PHE A 49 -7.58 12.99 -3.40
C PHE A 49 -6.74 12.72 -4.66
N PRO A 50 -6.63 13.68 -5.62
CA PRO A 50 -5.98 13.46 -6.90
C PRO A 50 -4.45 13.61 -6.81
N ILE A 51 -3.78 12.71 -6.08
CA ILE A 51 -2.32 12.63 -6.07
C ILE A 51 -1.87 11.70 -7.20
N LYS A 52 -0.93 12.18 -8.04
CA LYS A 52 -0.23 11.32 -8.99
C LYS A 52 0.94 10.64 -8.27
N LYS A 53 0.94 9.31 -8.30
CA LYS A 53 2.05 8.48 -7.85
C LYS A 53 2.60 7.65 -9.00
N ALA A 54 3.87 7.30 -8.95
CA ALA A 54 4.50 6.38 -9.88
C ALA A 54 4.65 5.02 -9.21
N LEU A 55 4.04 3.99 -9.75
CA LEU A 55 4.24 2.61 -9.32
C LEU A 55 5.40 2.02 -10.11
N PHE A 56 6.36 1.42 -9.41
CA PHE A 56 7.44 0.69 -10.04
C PHE A 56 7.67 -0.67 -9.37
N PHE A 57 8.04 -1.65 -10.19
CA PHE A 57 8.29 -3.01 -9.75
C PHE A 57 9.77 -3.32 -9.86
N LYS A 58 10.27 -4.15 -8.95
CA LYS A 58 11.61 -4.72 -9.00
C LYS A 58 11.51 -6.24 -8.89
N SER A 59 11.95 -7.00 -9.92
CA SER A 59 12.20 -8.42 -9.74
C SER A 59 13.44 -8.60 -8.86
N THR A 60 13.38 -9.50 -7.88
CA THR A 60 14.44 -9.69 -6.89
C THR A 60 14.49 -11.12 -6.37
N GLY A 61 15.51 -11.48 -5.63
CA GLY A 61 15.62 -12.75 -4.92
C GLY A 61 16.72 -12.70 -3.88
N THR A 62 16.55 -13.39 -2.77
CA THR A 62 17.51 -13.44 -1.66
C THR A 62 18.84 -14.06 -2.08
N TRP A 63 18.81 -14.94 -3.06
CA TRP A 63 19.99 -15.59 -3.67
C TRP A 63 20.75 -14.70 -4.65
N CYS A 64 20.13 -13.65 -5.15
CA CYS A 64 20.66 -12.79 -6.20
C CYS A 64 21.60 -11.72 -5.61
N SER A 65 22.88 -11.83 -5.88
CA SER A 65 23.89 -10.91 -5.32
C SER A 65 23.74 -9.47 -5.82
N TYR A 66 23.41 -9.28 -7.09
CA TYR A 66 23.19 -7.94 -7.67
C TYR A 66 21.88 -7.31 -7.19
N CYS A 67 20.92 -8.13 -6.76
CA CYS A 67 19.68 -7.64 -6.15
C CYS A 67 19.95 -6.95 -4.81
N GLY A 68 20.85 -7.52 -4.00
CA GLY A 68 21.28 -6.95 -2.74
C GLY A 68 22.30 -5.82 -2.86
N GLU A 69 22.83 -5.60 -4.06
CA GLU A 69 23.82 -4.56 -4.34
C GLU A 69 23.16 -3.41 -5.13
N TRP A 70 23.35 -3.31 -6.45
CA TRP A 70 22.86 -2.16 -7.21
C TRP A 70 21.34 -2.12 -7.34
N GLY A 71 20.66 -3.30 -7.33
CA GLY A 71 19.20 -3.37 -7.35
C GLY A 71 18.56 -2.69 -6.14
N THR A 72 19.12 -2.93 -4.93
CA THR A 72 18.68 -2.24 -3.70
C THR A 72 19.07 -0.77 -3.74
N TRP A 73 20.31 -0.45 -4.12
CA TRP A 73 20.75 0.93 -4.17
C TRP A 73 19.89 1.79 -5.12
N TYR A 74 19.50 1.25 -6.29
CA TYR A 74 18.61 1.97 -7.21
C TYR A 74 17.22 2.21 -6.58
N ALA A 75 16.61 1.16 -6.02
CA ALA A 75 15.30 1.26 -5.40
C ALA A 75 15.27 2.27 -4.25
N ASP A 76 16.24 2.21 -3.34
CA ASP A 76 16.37 3.12 -2.20
C ASP A 76 16.62 4.57 -2.67
N SER A 77 17.47 4.76 -3.67
CA SER A 77 17.76 6.07 -4.24
C SER A 77 16.53 6.69 -4.92
N ILE A 78 15.72 5.89 -5.61
CA ILE A 78 14.43 6.33 -6.18
C ILE A 78 13.48 6.76 -5.07
N LYS A 79 13.28 5.94 -4.04
CA LYS A 79 12.39 6.27 -2.91
C LYS A 79 12.82 7.55 -2.19
N LEU A 80 14.12 7.79 -2.07
CA LEU A 80 14.65 9.01 -1.47
C LEU A 80 14.45 10.25 -2.37
N THR A 81 14.64 10.09 -3.69
CA THR A 81 14.58 11.20 -4.66
C THR A 81 13.14 11.55 -5.04
N PHE A 82 12.27 10.54 -5.14
CA PHE A 82 10.88 10.66 -5.55
C PHE A 82 9.94 10.07 -4.47
N PRO A 83 9.54 10.87 -3.47
CA PRO A 83 8.68 10.37 -2.37
C PRO A 83 7.32 9.81 -2.82
N ASP A 84 6.84 10.24 -3.99
CA ASP A 84 5.59 9.76 -4.61
C ASP A 84 5.79 8.54 -5.54
N ALA A 85 7.00 7.95 -5.58
CA ALA A 85 7.25 6.67 -6.21
C ALA A 85 7.00 5.52 -5.22
N GLU A 86 6.17 4.54 -5.60
CA GLU A 86 5.84 3.37 -4.78
C GLU A 86 6.48 2.12 -5.36
N LEU A 87 7.27 1.43 -4.54
CA LEU A 87 7.95 0.19 -4.88
C LEU A 87 7.09 -1.03 -4.57
N VAL A 88 7.13 -2.01 -5.48
CA VAL A 88 6.69 -3.39 -5.24
C VAL A 88 7.85 -4.33 -5.58
N GLU A 89 8.35 -5.07 -4.60
CA GLU A 89 9.37 -6.10 -4.80
C GLU A 89 8.71 -7.44 -5.11
N ILE A 90 9.01 -7.98 -6.28
CA ILE A 90 8.55 -9.29 -6.74
C ILE A 90 9.71 -10.27 -6.53
N HIS A 91 9.62 -11.04 -5.46
CA HIS A 91 10.60 -12.08 -5.16
C HIS A 91 10.39 -13.30 -6.04
N VAL A 92 11.48 -13.92 -6.51
CA VAL A 92 11.46 -15.12 -7.34
C VAL A 92 12.39 -16.20 -6.78
N MET A 93 11.91 -17.45 -6.80
CA MET A 93 12.69 -18.65 -6.42
C MET A 93 13.31 -18.55 -5.00
N ASP A 94 12.61 -17.95 -4.06
CA ASP A 94 12.98 -17.89 -2.64
C ASP A 94 11.74 -17.97 -1.74
N ASP A 95 11.94 -17.91 -0.41
CA ASP A 95 10.86 -18.04 0.58
C ASP A 95 9.88 -16.83 0.59
N PHE A 96 10.19 -15.78 -0.13
CA PHE A 96 9.34 -14.58 -0.25
C PHE A 96 8.55 -14.53 -1.54
N ALA A 97 8.82 -15.45 -2.48
CA ALA A 97 8.07 -15.58 -3.71
C ALA A 97 6.59 -15.89 -3.43
N SER A 98 5.71 -15.30 -4.20
CA SER A 98 4.27 -15.54 -4.12
C SER A 98 3.70 -15.90 -5.47
N VAL A 99 2.62 -16.69 -5.49
CA VAL A 99 1.94 -17.08 -6.74
C VAL A 99 1.52 -15.85 -7.55
N LYS A 100 1.03 -14.81 -6.86
CA LYS A 100 0.63 -13.55 -7.51
C LYS A 100 1.82 -12.73 -7.99
N GLY A 101 2.96 -12.81 -7.30
CA GLY A 101 4.21 -12.22 -7.76
C GLY A 101 4.73 -12.88 -9.04
N ASP A 102 4.72 -14.21 -9.10
CA ASP A 102 5.13 -14.94 -10.30
C ASP A 102 4.20 -14.64 -11.50
N GLU A 103 2.87 -14.59 -11.27
CA GLU A 103 1.89 -14.21 -12.28
C GLU A 103 2.13 -12.78 -12.80
N LEU A 104 2.36 -11.83 -11.89
CA LEU A 104 2.63 -10.42 -12.24
C LEU A 104 3.92 -10.29 -13.04
N LEU A 105 4.99 -10.92 -12.59
CA LEU A 105 6.27 -10.86 -13.28
C LEU A 105 6.19 -11.49 -14.68
N SER A 106 5.55 -12.65 -14.82
CA SER A 106 5.34 -13.29 -16.11
C SER A 106 4.62 -12.37 -17.10
N LEU A 107 3.56 -11.69 -16.66
CA LEU A 107 2.84 -10.74 -17.51
C LEU A 107 3.66 -9.50 -17.86
N LEU A 108 4.47 -8.98 -16.92
CA LEU A 108 5.39 -7.86 -17.20
C LEU A 108 6.42 -8.24 -18.25
N GLN A 109 6.99 -9.46 -18.16
CA GLN A 109 7.94 -10.00 -19.14
C GLN A 109 7.27 -10.20 -20.50
N ASP A 110 6.11 -10.83 -20.56
CA ASP A 110 5.36 -11.06 -21.80
C ASP A 110 5.02 -9.75 -22.54
N MET A 111 4.59 -8.71 -21.82
CA MET A 111 4.29 -7.40 -22.40
C MET A 111 5.53 -6.68 -22.94
N ASN A 112 6.72 -7.00 -22.43
CA ASN A 112 7.98 -6.36 -22.79
C ASN A 112 8.89 -7.23 -23.68
N PHE A 113 8.37 -8.32 -24.23
CA PHE A 113 9.03 -9.18 -25.22
C PHE A 113 10.29 -9.92 -24.73
N GLY A 114 10.38 -10.27 -23.46
CA GLY A 114 11.51 -11.04 -23.03
C GLY A 114 11.56 -11.43 -21.55
N ASP A 115 12.34 -12.48 -21.28
CA ASP A 115 12.75 -12.87 -19.93
C ASP A 115 13.91 -11.97 -19.50
N GLU A 116 13.63 -11.02 -18.63
CA GLU A 116 14.65 -10.12 -18.10
C GLU A 116 15.39 -10.76 -16.92
N ALA A 117 16.69 -10.56 -16.89
CA ALA A 117 17.51 -11.05 -15.77
C ALA A 117 17.18 -10.28 -14.49
N THR A 118 17.16 -10.97 -13.35
CA THR A 118 16.95 -10.38 -12.02
C THR A 118 18.29 -9.80 -11.48
N PRO A 119 18.32 -8.57 -10.94
CA PRO A 119 17.21 -7.64 -10.76
C PRO A 119 16.84 -6.91 -12.05
N HIS A 120 15.55 -6.66 -12.22
CA HIS A 120 15.03 -5.84 -13.31
C HIS A 120 13.94 -4.90 -12.80
N PHE A 121 13.77 -3.74 -13.47
CA PHE A 121 12.81 -2.72 -13.08
C PHE A 121 11.76 -2.50 -14.16
N TYR A 122 10.53 -2.25 -13.71
CA TYR A 122 9.41 -1.81 -14.54
C TYR A 122 8.77 -0.57 -13.91
N VAL A 123 8.39 0.41 -14.72
CA VAL A 123 7.59 1.56 -14.28
C VAL A 123 6.21 1.45 -14.91
N GLY A 124 5.19 1.27 -14.07
CA GLY A 124 3.91 0.77 -14.56
C GLY A 124 4.08 -0.62 -15.19
N ASP A 125 3.69 -0.75 -16.44
CA ASP A 125 3.82 -1.99 -17.24
C ASP A 125 5.04 -2.01 -18.17
N THR A 126 5.90 -0.99 -18.13
CA THR A 126 6.99 -0.80 -19.09
C THR A 126 8.34 -1.17 -18.48
N SER A 127 9.08 -2.06 -19.15
CA SER A 127 10.46 -2.43 -18.83
C SER A 127 11.40 -1.22 -18.92
N VAL A 128 12.31 -1.11 -17.97
CA VAL A 128 13.30 -0.03 -17.91
C VAL A 128 14.70 -0.62 -17.93
N SER A 129 15.60 -0.07 -18.74
CA SER A 129 16.99 -0.53 -18.77
C SER A 129 17.66 -0.42 -17.41
N ASN A 130 18.55 -1.39 -17.11
CA ASN A 130 19.21 -1.53 -15.80
C ASN A 130 20.25 -0.42 -15.56
N SER A 131 19.77 0.83 -15.48
CA SER A 131 20.57 1.98 -15.06
C SER A 131 19.73 2.91 -14.18
N TYR A 132 20.36 3.48 -13.16
CA TYR A 132 19.69 4.45 -12.27
C TYR A 132 19.09 5.62 -13.05
N GLY A 133 19.84 6.17 -14.02
CA GLY A 133 19.37 7.32 -14.80
C GLY A 133 18.13 7.01 -15.64
N ALA A 134 18.04 5.81 -16.23
CA ALA A 134 16.85 5.39 -16.99
C ALA A 134 15.65 5.20 -16.06
N LEU A 135 15.85 4.57 -14.90
CA LEU A 135 14.80 4.37 -13.91
C LEU A 135 14.29 5.71 -13.36
N ALA A 136 15.20 6.62 -12.97
CA ALA A 136 14.85 7.95 -12.49
C ALA A 136 14.06 8.75 -13.53
N LEU A 137 14.48 8.72 -14.80
CA LEU A 137 13.78 9.40 -15.89
C LEU A 137 12.38 8.82 -16.14
N ALA A 138 12.23 7.48 -16.08
CA ALA A 138 10.93 6.84 -16.26
C ALA A 138 9.97 7.20 -15.12
N ILE A 139 10.44 7.23 -13.87
CA ILE A 139 9.66 7.65 -12.69
C ILE A 139 9.27 9.14 -12.81
N ASP A 140 10.20 10.02 -13.14
CA ASP A 140 9.94 11.45 -13.31
C ASP A 140 8.88 11.72 -14.39
N ASN A 141 9.00 11.06 -15.54
CA ASN A 141 8.01 11.12 -16.62
C ASN A 141 6.63 10.62 -16.17
N GLU A 142 6.56 9.58 -15.34
CA GLU A 142 5.28 9.07 -14.83
C GLU A 142 4.65 10.06 -13.84
N LEU A 143 5.43 10.63 -12.94
CA LEU A 143 4.97 11.62 -11.96
C LEU A 143 4.53 12.93 -12.60
N TYR A 144 5.11 13.29 -13.74
CA TYR A 144 4.75 14.51 -14.48
C TYR A 144 3.34 14.45 -15.11
N LYS A 145 2.77 13.24 -15.28
CA LYS A 145 1.41 13.08 -15.81
C LYS A 145 0.37 13.55 -14.78
N SER A 146 -0.71 14.16 -15.26
CA SER A 146 -1.83 14.53 -14.39
C SER A 146 -2.52 13.29 -13.81
N SER A 147 -2.95 13.36 -12.54
CA SER A 147 -3.85 12.36 -12.00
C SER A 147 -5.21 12.44 -12.67
N LEU A 148 -5.65 11.34 -13.27
CA LEU A 148 -6.97 11.23 -13.92
C LEU A 148 -8.04 10.70 -12.97
N ILE A 149 -7.62 10.13 -11.83
CA ILE A 149 -8.49 9.53 -10.82
C ILE A 149 -7.99 9.96 -9.44
N ALA A 150 -8.87 10.55 -8.65
CA ALA A 150 -8.66 10.71 -7.22
C ALA A 150 -9.05 9.40 -6.52
N MET A 151 -8.27 8.97 -5.54
CA MET A 151 -8.55 7.75 -4.80
C MET A 151 -8.41 7.94 -3.30
N ALA A 152 -9.19 7.18 -2.55
CA ALA A 152 -9.03 6.96 -1.13
C ALA A 152 -9.16 5.46 -0.84
N LEU A 153 -8.39 4.97 0.12
CA LEU A 153 -8.41 3.58 0.56
C LEU A 153 -8.59 3.55 2.08
N ASN A 154 -9.44 2.64 2.53
CA ASN A 154 -9.56 2.26 3.93
C ASN A 154 -9.49 0.74 4.05
N TYR A 155 -8.97 0.22 5.16
CA TYR A 155 -8.94 -1.21 5.39
C TYR A 155 -9.17 -1.56 6.86
N SER A 156 -9.64 -2.78 7.08
CA SER A 156 -9.71 -3.42 8.40
C SER A 156 -9.21 -4.85 8.32
N ILE A 157 -8.69 -5.36 9.42
CA ILE A 157 -8.22 -6.73 9.53
C ILE A 157 -9.05 -7.44 10.61
N GLU A 158 -9.71 -8.53 10.22
CA GLU A 158 -10.51 -9.37 11.11
C GLU A 158 -9.99 -10.82 11.04
N GLY A 159 -9.25 -11.23 12.06
CA GLY A 159 -8.54 -12.52 12.02
C GLY A 159 -7.49 -12.53 10.90
N ASN A 160 -7.66 -13.39 9.91
CA ASN A 160 -6.78 -13.52 8.75
C ASN A 160 -7.37 -12.88 7.47
N ILE A 161 -8.46 -12.14 7.59
CA ILE A 161 -9.12 -11.51 6.46
C ILE A 161 -8.84 -10.01 6.52
N MET A 162 -8.36 -9.47 5.41
CA MET A 162 -8.23 -8.03 5.19
C MET A 162 -9.38 -7.55 4.32
N ASN A 163 -10.24 -6.70 4.88
CA ASN A 163 -11.30 -6.03 4.13
C ASN A 163 -10.78 -4.68 3.66
N VAL A 164 -10.85 -4.40 2.38
CA VAL A 164 -10.35 -3.15 1.78
C VAL A 164 -11.48 -2.47 1.03
N SER A 165 -11.71 -1.19 1.31
CA SER A 165 -12.65 -0.36 0.58
C SER A 165 -11.89 0.73 -0.17
N VAL A 166 -12.11 0.84 -1.47
CA VAL A 166 -11.49 1.86 -2.34
C VAL A 166 -12.56 2.72 -2.96
N GLN A 167 -12.51 4.01 -2.67
CA GLN A 167 -13.34 5.02 -3.32
C GLN A 167 -12.51 5.74 -4.40
N SER A 168 -13.06 5.84 -5.60
CA SER A 168 -12.42 6.51 -6.74
C SER A 168 -13.33 7.58 -7.34
N GLU A 169 -12.75 8.68 -7.81
CA GLU A 169 -13.47 9.78 -8.44
C GLU A 169 -12.72 10.27 -9.67
N LEU A 170 -13.42 10.34 -10.81
CA LEU A 170 -12.84 10.79 -12.09
C LEU A 170 -12.48 12.27 -12.05
N GLN A 171 -11.34 12.62 -12.62
CA GLN A 171 -10.83 13.99 -12.69
C GLN A 171 -10.78 14.49 -14.16
N ASN A 172 -10.84 15.81 -14.32
CA ASN A 172 -10.53 16.48 -15.59
C ASN A 172 -11.33 15.98 -16.82
N ASN A 173 -12.62 15.64 -16.65
CA ASN A 173 -13.49 15.07 -17.69
C ASN A 173 -12.96 13.75 -18.29
N PHE A 174 -12.14 13.03 -17.56
CA PHE A 174 -11.73 11.69 -17.96
C PHE A 174 -12.94 10.75 -18.01
N SER A 175 -13.05 9.93 -19.07
CA SER A 175 -14.25 9.11 -19.30
C SER A 175 -14.37 7.91 -18.35
N GLY A 176 -13.27 7.51 -17.70
CA GLY A 176 -13.21 6.30 -16.87
C GLY A 176 -13.28 4.99 -17.66
N SER A 177 -13.23 5.04 -19.00
CA SER A 177 -13.25 3.84 -19.82
C SER A 177 -12.01 2.99 -19.59
N ASN A 178 -12.20 1.67 -19.46
CA ASN A 178 -11.14 0.69 -19.28
C ASN A 178 -10.28 0.88 -18.02
N CYS A 179 -10.79 1.55 -16.99
CA CYS A 179 -10.12 1.62 -15.70
C CYS A 179 -10.16 0.26 -15.01
N LYS A 180 -9.05 -0.09 -14.38
CA LYS A 180 -8.91 -1.29 -13.56
C LYS A 180 -8.38 -0.90 -12.19
N LEU A 181 -8.76 -1.66 -11.17
CA LEU A 181 -8.28 -1.51 -9.80
C LEU A 181 -7.56 -2.79 -9.39
N ALA A 182 -6.30 -2.64 -9.00
CA ALA A 182 -5.54 -3.66 -8.26
C ALA A 182 -5.17 -3.13 -6.88
N VAL A 183 -5.24 -3.97 -5.87
CA VAL A 183 -4.72 -3.70 -4.53
C VAL A 183 -3.61 -4.69 -4.25
N TYR A 184 -2.41 -4.19 -4.00
CA TYR A 184 -1.25 -5.01 -3.64
C TYR A 184 -1.06 -5.00 -2.13
N VAL A 185 -0.92 -6.19 -1.53
CA VAL A 185 -0.57 -6.35 -0.13
C VAL A 185 0.94 -6.55 -0.03
N LEU A 186 1.60 -5.61 0.61
CA LEU A 186 3.06 -5.59 0.76
C LEU A 186 3.46 -5.81 2.21
N GLU A 187 4.49 -6.61 2.42
CA GLU A 187 5.09 -6.80 3.74
C GLU A 187 6.41 -6.03 3.84
N ASN A 188 6.63 -5.42 5.00
CA ASN A 188 7.81 -4.61 5.29
C ASN A 188 8.52 -5.14 6.54
N GLN A 189 9.77 -4.72 6.73
CA GLN A 189 10.58 -4.99 7.91
C GLN A 189 10.86 -6.49 8.13
N ILE A 190 11.00 -7.26 7.06
CA ILE A 190 11.35 -8.69 7.15
C ILE A 190 12.87 -8.80 7.24
N THR A 191 13.37 -9.26 8.38
CA THR A 191 14.81 -9.50 8.54
C THR A 191 15.15 -10.91 8.07
N ALA A 192 15.93 -11.02 6.99
CA ALA A 192 16.38 -12.30 6.44
C ALA A 192 17.70 -12.13 5.66
N PRO A 193 18.43 -13.23 5.42
CA PRO A 193 19.66 -13.17 4.62
C PRO A 193 19.41 -12.70 3.19
N GLN A 194 20.32 -11.87 2.67
CA GLN A 194 20.35 -11.42 1.28
C GLN A 194 21.77 -11.55 0.75
N ASN A 195 21.93 -12.16 -0.40
CA ASN A 195 23.22 -12.13 -1.10
C ASN A 195 23.46 -10.72 -1.64
N THR A 196 24.71 -10.28 -1.55
CA THR A 196 25.20 -9.00 -2.07
C THR A 196 26.57 -9.18 -2.71
N VAL A 197 27.12 -8.13 -3.28
CA VAL A 197 28.47 -8.12 -3.88
C VAL A 197 29.40 -7.20 -3.11
N GLU A 198 30.59 -7.66 -2.82
CA GLU A 198 31.71 -6.84 -2.37
C GLU A 198 32.85 -6.90 -3.38
N ILE A 199 33.57 -5.83 -3.56
CA ILE A 199 34.77 -5.83 -4.38
C ILE A 199 35.99 -6.19 -3.53
N VAL A 200 36.52 -7.40 -3.69
CA VAL A 200 37.71 -7.89 -3.00
C VAL A 200 38.84 -8.02 -4.01
N ASN A 201 39.92 -7.30 -3.80
CA ASN A 201 41.10 -7.25 -4.72
C ASN A 201 40.71 -6.91 -6.18
N GLY A 202 39.72 -6.02 -6.36
CA GLY A 202 39.23 -5.60 -7.68
C GLY A 202 38.33 -6.61 -8.39
N GLN A 203 37.89 -7.69 -7.70
CA GLN A 203 36.99 -8.69 -8.23
C GLN A 203 35.66 -8.72 -7.43
N PRO A 204 34.52 -8.82 -8.10
CA PRO A 204 33.24 -9.00 -7.43
C PRO A 204 33.19 -10.34 -6.70
N THR A 205 32.91 -10.29 -5.40
CA THR A 205 32.78 -11.47 -4.54
C THR A 205 31.40 -11.46 -3.88
N SER A 206 30.70 -12.57 -3.99
CA SER A 206 29.37 -12.72 -3.34
C SER A 206 29.55 -12.83 -1.83
N LEU A 207 28.77 -12.05 -1.10
CA LEU A 207 28.64 -12.08 0.36
C LEU A 207 27.19 -12.32 0.76
N VAL A 208 26.99 -12.70 2.02
CA VAL A 208 25.64 -12.82 2.62
C VAL A 208 25.49 -11.77 3.71
N ASN A 209 24.57 -10.84 3.54
CA ASN A 209 24.10 -9.98 4.62
C ASN A 209 22.99 -10.69 5.39
N SER A 210 23.33 -11.25 6.56
CA SER A 210 22.38 -12.03 7.38
C SER A 210 21.30 -11.19 8.07
N ASN A 211 21.48 -9.88 8.14
CA ASN A 211 20.57 -8.93 8.80
C ASN A 211 19.96 -7.93 7.81
N TYR A 212 19.82 -8.34 6.56
CA TYR A 212 19.16 -7.49 5.57
C TYR A 212 17.68 -7.33 5.89
N VAL A 213 17.14 -6.12 5.71
CA VAL A 213 15.73 -5.81 5.94
C VAL A 213 15.03 -5.65 4.61
N HIS A 214 14.20 -6.63 4.26
CA HIS A 214 13.36 -6.59 3.08
C HIS A 214 12.12 -5.73 3.32
N ASN A 215 11.76 -4.92 2.35
CA ASN A 215 10.58 -4.06 2.38
C ASN A 215 9.85 -4.14 1.06
N ALA A 216 8.57 -3.73 1.06
CA ALA A 216 7.71 -3.73 -0.13
C ALA A 216 7.58 -5.11 -0.82
N VAL A 217 7.74 -6.19 -0.07
CA VAL A 217 7.64 -7.58 -0.56
C VAL A 217 6.19 -7.91 -0.90
N LEU A 218 5.92 -8.21 -2.17
CA LEU A 218 4.57 -8.54 -2.64
C LEU A 218 4.11 -9.89 -2.07
N ARG A 219 3.02 -9.86 -1.29
CA ARG A 219 2.42 -11.05 -0.70
C ARG A 219 1.16 -11.50 -1.42
N GLU A 220 0.30 -10.56 -1.76
CA GLU A 220 -0.99 -10.86 -2.37
C GLU A 220 -1.44 -9.70 -3.28
N VAL A 221 -2.32 -10.02 -4.21
CA VAL A 221 -3.04 -9.04 -5.03
C VAL A 221 -4.52 -9.32 -4.89
N SER A 222 -5.33 -8.27 -4.77
CA SER A 222 -6.78 -8.40 -4.62
C SER A 222 -7.40 -9.25 -5.73
N ASN A 223 -8.32 -10.06 -5.34
CA ASN A 223 -9.30 -10.93 -6.03
C ASN A 223 -9.35 -10.89 -7.57
N GLY A 224 -8.35 -11.28 -8.31
CA GLY A 224 -8.48 -11.33 -9.75
C GLY A 224 -7.18 -11.14 -10.49
N ALA A 225 -7.21 -10.35 -11.53
CA ALA A 225 -6.05 -10.11 -12.38
C ALA A 225 -5.02 -9.23 -11.66
N VAL A 226 -3.75 -9.61 -11.75
CA VAL A 226 -2.65 -8.88 -11.08
C VAL A 226 -2.47 -7.43 -11.55
N PHE A 227 -3.01 -7.06 -12.73
CA PHE A 227 -3.14 -5.67 -13.17
C PHE A 227 -4.53 -5.07 -12.90
N GLY A 228 -5.30 -5.70 -12.01
CA GLY A 228 -6.59 -5.23 -11.54
C GLY A 228 -7.78 -5.67 -12.37
N ASP A 229 -8.92 -5.63 -11.70
CA ASP A 229 -10.22 -5.91 -12.28
C ASP A 229 -10.88 -4.64 -12.81
N PRO A 230 -11.71 -4.73 -13.88
CA PRO A 230 -12.44 -3.59 -14.40
C PRO A 230 -13.35 -2.97 -13.32
N ILE A 231 -13.29 -1.66 -13.19
CA ILE A 231 -14.19 -0.91 -12.31
C ILE A 231 -15.16 -0.05 -13.13
N GLN A 232 -16.35 0.15 -12.57
CA GLN A 232 -17.39 0.96 -13.17
C GLN A 232 -17.55 2.27 -12.38
N PHE A 233 -17.83 3.35 -13.11
CA PHE A 233 -18.08 4.66 -12.50
C PHE A 233 -19.54 5.05 -12.73
N GLU A 234 -20.22 5.39 -11.64
CA GLU A 234 -21.57 6.00 -11.66
C GLU A 234 -21.44 7.47 -11.27
N ASN A 235 -21.87 8.36 -12.16
CA ASN A 235 -21.72 9.81 -11.96
C ASN A 235 -20.29 10.24 -11.63
N GLY A 236 -19.29 9.58 -12.25
CA GLY A 236 -17.88 9.85 -12.04
C GLY A 236 -17.26 9.28 -10.76
N LYS A 237 -18.00 8.46 -10.00
CA LYS A 237 -17.54 7.85 -8.75
C LYS A 237 -17.64 6.33 -8.79
N SER A 238 -16.74 5.67 -8.09
CA SER A 238 -16.77 4.22 -7.87
C SER A 238 -16.45 3.92 -6.41
N LEU A 239 -17.10 2.91 -5.85
CA LEU A 239 -16.78 2.30 -4.56
C LEU A 239 -16.61 0.80 -4.78
N VAL A 240 -15.49 0.26 -4.39
CA VAL A 240 -15.16 -1.16 -4.52
C VAL A 240 -14.76 -1.70 -3.15
N ASP A 241 -15.42 -2.76 -2.72
CA ASP A 241 -15.11 -3.50 -1.51
C ASP A 241 -14.47 -4.84 -1.89
N LEU A 242 -13.34 -5.16 -1.28
CA LEU A 242 -12.51 -6.34 -1.52
C LEU A 242 -12.25 -7.05 -0.18
N ASN A 243 -12.17 -8.38 -0.21
CA ASN A 243 -11.89 -9.22 0.98
C ASN A 243 -11.01 -10.44 0.61
#